data_efd14cff93ea73e11375e635f3b8d1d9
#
_entry.id   efd14cff93ea73e11375e635f3b8d1d9
#
_cell.length_a   1.000
_cell.length_b   1.000
_cell.length_c   1.000
_cell.angle_alpha   90.00
_cell.angle_beta   90.00
_cell.angle_gamma   90.00
#
_symmetry.space_group_name_H-M   'P 1'
#
loop_
_entity.id
_entity.type
_entity.pdbx_description
1 polymer ?
#
loop_
_entity_poly.entity_id
_entity_poly.type
_entity_poly.pdbx_seq_one_letter_code
_entity_poly.pdbx_strand_id
1 'polypeptide(L)'
;VINFNMLLLNPGEPAVIKFITATVTEILDNYNVDAIHLDDYFYPYQDIGNADAATFKRYRYRNDSIYSWRRNNVNQVIRNIHLAVQSHNRQKNRKVKFGISPFGIWANKKDHPQGSLTKGLQSYSVQYADTRKWIQQNWLDYIVPQIYWTFETDAAPYAALVDWWASTVRGSKTQLYIGHAAYQPGKSERWNNPHELANQLRYNTRHPEIRGTCFFSYRSIFAPDNKIQRQAMEKIILEYWKYPAKTP
;
A
#
# COMPACT_ATOMS: atom_id res chain seq x y z
N VAL A 1 -18.04 -11.95 9.77
CA VAL A 1 -16.70 -12.56 9.70
C VAL A 1 -16.65 -13.47 8.50
N ILE A 2 -15.66 -13.30 7.64
CA ILE A 2 -15.36 -14.19 6.52
C ILE A 2 -14.32 -15.19 7.01
N ASN A 3 -14.63 -16.47 6.99
CA ASN A 3 -13.71 -17.52 7.41
C ASN A 3 -12.85 -17.97 6.22
N PHE A 4 -11.53 -17.84 6.34
CA PHE A 4 -10.60 -18.05 5.24
C PHE A 4 -9.21 -18.47 5.75
N ASN A 5 -9.03 -19.65 6.31
CA ASN A 5 -7.81 -20.04 7.04
C ASN A 5 -7.36 -19.02 8.10
N MET A 6 -7.98 -17.86 8.13
CA MET A 6 -7.92 -16.79 9.12
C MET A 6 -9.27 -16.07 9.15
N LEU A 7 -9.57 -15.42 10.25
CA LEU A 7 -10.80 -14.63 10.39
C LEU A 7 -10.58 -13.24 9.79
N LEU A 8 -11.38 -12.88 8.79
CA LEU A 8 -11.41 -11.54 8.21
C LEU A 8 -12.70 -10.84 8.63
N LEU A 9 -12.59 -9.62 9.13
CA LEU A 9 -13.75 -8.76 9.34
C LEU A 9 -14.33 -8.37 7.98
N ASN A 10 -15.63 -8.64 7.78
CA ASN A 10 -16.30 -8.33 6.52
C ASN A 10 -16.57 -6.83 6.39
N PRO A 11 -15.87 -6.09 5.51
CA PRO A 11 -16.07 -4.65 5.37
C PRO A 11 -17.43 -4.27 4.78
N GLY A 12 -18.20 -5.25 4.27
CA GLY A 12 -19.57 -5.06 3.84
C GLY A 12 -20.57 -4.90 4.97
N GLU A 13 -20.20 -5.22 6.22
CA GLU A 13 -21.02 -5.00 7.39
C GLU A 13 -20.79 -3.58 7.93
N PRO A 14 -21.82 -2.71 7.99
CA PRO A 14 -21.67 -1.34 8.51
C PRO A 14 -21.09 -1.29 9.94
N ALA A 15 -21.42 -2.29 10.77
CA ALA A 15 -20.88 -2.41 12.12
C ALA A 15 -19.34 -2.61 12.11
N VAL A 16 -18.79 -3.31 11.12
CA VAL A 16 -17.34 -3.51 10.97
C VAL A 16 -16.66 -2.20 10.61
N ILE A 17 -17.22 -1.43 9.68
CA ILE A 17 -16.68 -0.10 9.34
C ILE A 17 -16.65 0.80 10.57
N LYS A 18 -17.73 0.82 11.33
CA LYS A 18 -17.82 1.57 12.58
C LYS A 18 -16.78 1.09 13.61
N PHE A 19 -16.61 -0.22 13.77
CA PHE A 19 -15.65 -0.81 14.69
C PHE A 19 -14.21 -0.41 14.34
N ILE A 20 -13.81 -0.57 13.07
CA ILE A 20 -12.46 -0.18 12.60
C ILE A 20 -12.22 1.31 12.83
N THR A 21 -13.20 2.16 12.49
CA THR A 21 -13.09 3.61 12.72
C THR A 21 -12.96 3.95 14.19
N ALA A 22 -13.71 3.29 15.06
CA ALA A 22 -13.62 3.48 16.51
C ALA A 22 -12.26 3.05 17.08
N THR A 23 -11.70 1.93 16.59
CA THR A 23 -10.35 1.48 16.97
C THR A 23 -9.28 2.51 16.60
N VAL A 24 -9.38 3.09 15.41
CA VAL A 24 -8.46 4.17 15.00
C VAL A 24 -8.64 5.40 15.90
N THR A 25 -9.87 5.78 16.21
CA THR A 25 -10.16 6.91 17.11
C THR A 25 -9.58 6.67 18.51
N GLU A 26 -9.71 5.45 19.04
CA GLU A 26 -9.13 5.06 20.33
C GLU A 26 -7.60 5.22 20.34
N ILE A 27 -6.91 4.79 19.27
CA ILE A 27 -5.47 4.97 19.14
C ILE A 27 -5.11 6.47 19.14
N LEU A 28 -5.84 7.27 18.37
CA LEU A 28 -5.62 8.71 18.28
C LEU A 28 -5.83 9.44 19.61
N ASP A 29 -6.81 9.00 20.40
CA ASP A 29 -7.15 9.64 21.66
C ASP A 29 -6.20 9.27 22.82
N ASN A 30 -5.65 8.04 22.79
CA ASN A 30 -4.85 7.52 23.89
C ASN A 30 -3.34 7.55 23.65
N TYR A 31 -2.88 7.68 22.40
CA TYR A 31 -1.45 7.62 22.07
C TYR A 31 -0.99 8.82 21.25
N ASN A 32 0.23 9.28 21.54
CA ASN A 32 0.85 10.37 20.80
C ASN A 32 1.51 9.83 19.52
N VAL A 33 0.71 9.47 18.53
CA VAL A 33 1.20 8.95 17.25
C VAL A 33 1.33 10.07 16.21
N ASP A 34 2.29 9.93 15.29
CA ASP A 34 2.49 10.86 14.18
C ASP A 34 1.70 10.48 12.93
N ALA A 35 1.34 9.19 12.82
CA ALA A 35 0.55 8.69 11.70
C ALA A 35 -0.28 7.46 12.07
N ILE A 36 -1.38 7.27 11.35
CA ILE A 36 -2.09 6.00 11.21
C ILE A 36 -1.69 5.40 9.87
N HIS A 37 -1.30 4.12 9.88
CA HIS A 37 -0.88 3.41 8.68
C HIS A 37 -1.61 2.08 8.55
N LEU A 38 -2.14 1.80 7.35
CA LEU A 38 -2.72 0.50 7.02
C LEU A 38 -1.82 -0.24 6.03
N ASP A 39 -1.75 -1.56 6.19
CA ASP A 39 -1.20 -2.47 5.21
C ASP A 39 -2.22 -2.71 4.06
N ASP A 40 -2.10 -3.77 3.27
CA ASP A 40 -2.86 -4.02 2.06
C ASP A 40 -3.99 -5.07 2.19
N TYR A 41 -4.26 -5.57 3.39
CA TYR A 41 -5.25 -6.63 3.63
C TYR A 41 -6.70 -6.12 3.71
N PHE A 42 -7.19 -5.46 2.65
CA PHE A 42 -8.58 -4.97 2.56
C PHE A 42 -9.57 -6.10 2.31
N TYR A 43 -9.28 -6.93 1.32
CA TYR A 43 -9.77 -8.28 1.09
C TYR A 43 -8.57 -9.20 0.92
N PRO A 44 -8.71 -10.54 1.13
CA PRO A 44 -7.57 -11.45 1.00
C PRO A 44 -7.10 -11.53 -0.45
N TYR A 45 -5.85 -11.97 -0.65
CA TYR A 45 -5.27 -12.23 -1.97
C TYR A 45 -5.96 -13.38 -2.72
N GLN A 46 -6.67 -14.21 -2.00
CA GLN A 46 -7.41 -15.34 -2.55
C GLN A 46 -8.84 -14.93 -2.84
N ASP A 47 -9.46 -15.55 -3.85
CA ASP A 47 -10.88 -15.31 -4.12
C ASP A 47 -11.75 -15.83 -2.96
N ILE A 48 -12.57 -14.95 -2.43
CA ILE A 48 -13.51 -15.28 -1.35
C ILE A 48 -14.84 -15.88 -1.89
N GLY A 49 -14.99 -15.99 -3.21
CA GLY A 49 -16.21 -16.50 -3.84
C GLY A 49 -17.45 -15.78 -3.33
N ASN A 50 -18.36 -16.54 -2.76
CA ASN A 50 -19.64 -16.06 -2.20
C ASN A 50 -19.65 -15.88 -0.68
N ALA A 51 -18.49 -15.80 -0.01
CA ALA A 51 -18.42 -15.75 1.44
C ALA A 51 -19.12 -14.53 2.08
N ASP A 52 -19.31 -13.45 1.31
CA ASP A 52 -20.03 -12.25 1.71
C ASP A 52 -21.40 -12.05 1.02
N ALA A 53 -21.90 -13.09 0.31
CA ALA A 53 -23.13 -13.00 -0.49
C ALA A 53 -24.37 -12.60 0.33
N ALA A 54 -24.48 -13.10 1.55
CA ALA A 54 -25.60 -12.75 2.44
C ALA A 54 -25.56 -11.26 2.82
N THR A 55 -24.38 -10.74 3.15
CA THR A 55 -24.15 -9.32 3.44
C THR A 55 -24.41 -8.45 2.20
N PHE A 56 -23.93 -8.88 1.03
CA PHE A 56 -24.23 -8.22 -0.24
C PHE A 56 -25.74 -8.12 -0.49
N LYS A 57 -26.47 -9.24 -0.37
CA LYS A 57 -27.94 -9.24 -0.53
C LYS A 57 -28.63 -8.26 0.42
N ARG A 58 -28.12 -8.11 1.64
CA ARG A 58 -28.70 -7.25 2.68
C ARG A 58 -28.41 -5.77 2.48
N TYR A 59 -27.21 -5.40 2.00
CA TYR A 59 -26.71 -4.01 2.03
C TYR A 59 -26.37 -3.42 0.65
N ARG A 60 -26.56 -4.15 -0.44
CA ARG A 60 -26.31 -3.59 -1.80
C ARG A 60 -27.31 -2.51 -2.17
N TYR A 61 -26.88 -1.55 -2.94
CA TYR A 61 -27.78 -0.67 -3.68
C TYR A 61 -28.33 -1.40 -4.91
N ARG A 62 -29.50 -0.92 -5.45
CA ARG A 62 -30.33 -1.65 -6.41
C ARG A 62 -29.58 -2.19 -7.64
N ASN A 63 -28.57 -1.50 -8.13
CA ASN A 63 -27.85 -1.85 -9.36
C ASN A 63 -26.35 -2.18 -9.13
N ASP A 64 -25.94 -2.42 -7.89
CA ASP A 64 -24.54 -2.75 -7.62
C ASP A 64 -24.20 -4.16 -8.12
N SER A 65 -23.07 -4.29 -8.82
CA SER A 65 -22.38 -5.57 -8.91
C SER A 65 -21.68 -5.88 -7.58
N ILE A 66 -21.47 -7.15 -7.26
CA ILE A 66 -20.75 -7.54 -6.05
C ILE A 66 -19.32 -6.93 -6.02
N TYR A 67 -18.69 -6.78 -7.17
CA TYR A 67 -17.35 -6.20 -7.31
C TYR A 67 -17.33 -4.69 -7.00
N SER A 68 -18.32 -3.93 -7.50
CA SER A 68 -18.44 -2.50 -7.20
C SER A 68 -18.82 -2.27 -5.75
N TRP A 69 -19.71 -3.10 -5.21
CA TRP A 69 -20.10 -3.04 -3.80
C TRP A 69 -18.93 -3.32 -2.86
N ARG A 70 -18.12 -4.37 -3.11
CA ARG A 70 -16.90 -4.66 -2.33
C ARG A 70 -15.93 -3.48 -2.33
N ARG A 71 -15.63 -2.91 -3.51
CA ARG A 71 -14.78 -1.71 -3.61
C ARG A 71 -15.35 -0.52 -2.85
N ASN A 72 -16.67 -0.31 -2.95
CA ASN A 72 -17.30 0.78 -2.23
C ASN A 72 -17.21 0.60 -0.70
N ASN A 73 -17.33 -0.62 -0.20
CA ASN A 73 -17.16 -0.89 1.23
C ASN A 73 -15.73 -0.58 1.71
N VAL A 74 -14.72 -1.01 0.96
CA VAL A 74 -13.31 -0.64 1.25
C VAL A 74 -13.13 0.87 1.17
N ASN A 75 -13.67 1.53 0.15
CA ASN A 75 -13.63 2.99 0.04
C ASN A 75 -14.27 3.68 1.26
N GLN A 76 -15.36 3.13 1.80
CA GLN A 76 -15.98 3.68 3.01
C GLN A 76 -15.09 3.52 4.25
N VAL A 77 -14.42 2.37 4.42
CA VAL A 77 -13.43 2.20 5.51
C VAL A 77 -12.37 3.29 5.43
N ILE A 78 -11.73 3.45 4.26
CA ILE A 78 -10.65 4.44 4.08
C ILE A 78 -11.16 5.87 4.31
N ARG A 79 -12.32 6.22 3.75
CA ARG A 79 -12.92 7.54 3.93
C ARG A 79 -13.25 7.82 5.40
N ASN A 80 -13.80 6.85 6.14
CA ASN A 80 -14.15 7.05 7.54
C ASN A 80 -12.91 7.22 8.42
N ILE A 81 -11.83 6.47 8.17
CA ILE A 81 -10.55 6.65 8.86
C ILE A 81 -9.99 8.05 8.56
N HIS A 82 -9.97 8.45 7.28
CA HIS A 82 -9.57 9.81 6.90
C HIS A 82 -10.34 10.88 7.69
N LEU A 83 -11.67 10.76 7.76
CA LEU A 83 -12.51 11.72 8.49
C LEU A 83 -12.23 11.72 9.99
N ALA A 84 -11.98 10.55 10.60
CA ALA A 84 -11.61 10.43 12.01
C ALA A 84 -10.28 11.14 12.30
N VAL A 85 -9.24 10.89 11.48
CA VAL A 85 -7.94 11.57 11.60
C VAL A 85 -8.09 13.09 11.43
N GLN A 86 -8.83 13.54 10.43
CA GLN A 86 -9.08 14.98 10.21
C GLN A 86 -9.85 15.61 11.37
N SER A 87 -10.82 14.91 11.95
CA SER A 87 -11.58 15.38 13.10
C SER A 87 -10.69 15.53 14.32
N HIS A 88 -9.90 14.49 14.63
CA HIS A 88 -8.93 14.50 15.73
C HIS A 88 -7.93 15.66 15.57
N ASN A 89 -7.35 15.83 14.37
CA ASN A 89 -6.41 16.90 14.09
C ASN A 89 -6.98 18.30 14.36
N ARG A 90 -8.23 18.55 13.94
CA ARG A 90 -8.91 19.82 14.20
C ARG A 90 -9.20 20.04 15.69
N GLN A 91 -9.70 19.00 16.39
CA GLN A 91 -10.10 19.11 17.80
C GLN A 91 -8.92 19.23 18.75
N LYS A 92 -7.80 18.56 18.44
CA LYS A 92 -6.61 18.49 19.31
C LYS A 92 -5.45 19.36 18.81
N ASN A 93 -5.64 20.12 17.75
CA ASN A 93 -4.58 20.91 17.07
C ASN A 93 -3.34 20.05 16.76
N ARG A 94 -3.57 18.85 16.16
CA ARG A 94 -2.54 17.87 15.79
C ARG A 94 -2.37 17.83 14.27
N LYS A 95 -1.33 17.13 13.82
CA LYS A 95 -1.01 16.92 12.39
C LYS A 95 -0.75 15.44 12.12
N VAL A 96 -1.53 14.55 12.73
CA VAL A 96 -1.44 13.10 12.49
C VAL A 96 -1.72 12.84 11.03
N LYS A 97 -0.86 12.07 10.37
CA LYS A 97 -1.00 11.69 8.96
C LYS A 97 -1.75 10.38 8.82
N PHE A 98 -2.36 10.15 7.65
CA PHE A 98 -2.95 8.86 7.31
C PHE A 98 -2.34 8.34 6.01
N GLY A 99 -1.79 7.14 6.03
CA GLY A 99 -1.17 6.50 4.89
C GLY A 99 -1.45 5.01 4.78
N ILE A 100 -1.11 4.46 3.62
CA ILE A 100 -1.36 3.06 3.27
C ILE A 100 -0.19 2.50 2.49
N SER A 101 0.18 1.22 2.72
CA SER A 101 1.10 0.46 1.87
C SER A 101 0.35 -0.60 1.03
N PRO A 102 -0.27 -0.20 -0.09
CA PRO A 102 -1.05 -1.10 -0.91
C PRO A 102 -0.15 -2.02 -1.75
N PHE A 103 -0.73 -3.12 -2.26
CA PHE A 103 -0.09 -3.95 -3.27
C PHE A 103 0.38 -3.13 -4.47
N GLY A 104 1.57 -3.42 -5.00
CA GLY A 104 2.24 -2.60 -6.00
C GLY A 104 1.53 -2.45 -7.35
N ILE A 105 0.72 -3.45 -7.77
CA ILE A 105 -0.08 -3.38 -8.99
C ILE A 105 -1.52 -3.01 -8.64
N TRP A 106 -1.95 -1.80 -9.00
CA TRP A 106 -3.35 -1.41 -8.87
C TRP A 106 -4.23 -2.16 -9.87
N ALA A 107 -3.97 -2.00 -11.16
CA ALA A 107 -4.59 -2.73 -12.27
C ALA A 107 -3.59 -2.87 -13.43
N ASN A 108 -3.73 -3.92 -14.24
CA ASN A 108 -2.96 -4.10 -15.46
C ASN A 108 -3.55 -3.26 -16.61
N LYS A 109 -2.71 -2.76 -17.48
CA LYS A 109 -3.11 -1.94 -18.64
C LYS A 109 -4.12 -2.64 -19.56
N LYS A 110 -4.00 -3.96 -19.71
CA LYS A 110 -4.92 -4.77 -20.55
C LYS A 110 -6.33 -4.84 -19.97
N ASP A 111 -6.49 -4.75 -18.64
CA ASP A 111 -7.76 -4.94 -17.94
C ASP A 111 -8.42 -3.60 -17.56
N HIS A 112 -7.60 -2.53 -17.49
CA HIS A 112 -8.07 -1.20 -17.14
C HIS A 112 -7.28 -0.12 -17.91
N PRO A 113 -7.96 0.83 -18.61
CA PRO A 113 -7.26 1.85 -19.44
C PRO A 113 -6.22 2.68 -18.71
N GLN A 114 -6.37 2.84 -17.41
CA GLN A 114 -5.48 3.60 -16.53
C GLN A 114 -4.53 2.70 -15.73
N GLY A 115 -4.46 1.40 -16.04
CA GLY A 115 -3.57 0.43 -15.39
C GLY A 115 -2.11 0.58 -15.80
N SER A 116 -1.22 -0.06 -15.04
CA SER A 116 0.22 -0.15 -15.32
C SER A 116 0.54 -1.20 -16.39
N LEU A 117 1.73 -1.10 -16.99
CA LEU A 117 2.24 -2.07 -17.97
C LEU A 117 2.73 -3.35 -17.25
N THR A 118 1.78 -4.06 -16.66
CA THR A 118 1.98 -5.25 -15.85
C THR A 118 1.02 -6.37 -16.26
N LYS A 119 1.27 -7.61 -15.75
CA LYS A 119 0.48 -8.82 -16.01
C LYS A 119 0.23 -9.63 -14.73
N GLY A 120 0.40 -9.01 -13.55
CA GLY A 120 0.28 -9.67 -12.25
C GLY A 120 -1.12 -9.57 -11.62
N LEU A 121 -1.23 -10.02 -10.37
CA LEU A 121 -2.40 -9.81 -9.53
C LEU A 121 -2.69 -8.31 -9.41
N GLN A 122 -3.96 -7.94 -9.36
CA GLN A 122 -4.43 -6.55 -9.36
C GLN A 122 -5.20 -6.25 -8.06
N SER A 123 -4.73 -5.32 -7.24
CA SER A 123 -5.42 -4.96 -5.99
C SER A 123 -6.83 -4.38 -6.21
N TYR A 124 -7.05 -3.70 -7.32
CA TYR A 124 -8.35 -3.16 -7.69
C TYR A 124 -9.46 -4.21 -7.84
N SER A 125 -9.12 -5.39 -8.38
CA SER A 125 -10.08 -6.47 -8.64
C SER A 125 -10.07 -7.58 -7.59
N VAL A 126 -8.94 -7.84 -6.93
CA VAL A 126 -8.80 -8.94 -5.96
C VAL A 126 -9.01 -8.45 -4.54
N GLN A 127 -8.32 -7.39 -4.15
CA GLN A 127 -8.44 -6.81 -2.81
C GLN A 127 -9.47 -5.68 -2.74
N TYR A 128 -10.08 -5.34 -3.88
CA TYR A 128 -11.07 -4.27 -4.02
C TYR A 128 -10.55 -2.91 -3.56
N ALA A 129 -9.23 -2.69 -3.66
CA ALA A 129 -8.52 -1.51 -3.23
C ALA A 129 -8.44 -0.47 -4.37
N ASP A 130 -9.26 0.56 -4.32
CA ASP A 130 -9.28 1.64 -5.31
C ASP A 130 -8.36 2.79 -4.90
N THR A 131 -7.06 2.51 -4.83
CA THR A 131 -6.03 3.45 -4.35
C THR A 131 -5.97 4.73 -5.18
N ARG A 132 -6.24 4.65 -6.49
CA ARG A 132 -6.31 5.86 -7.34
C ARG A 132 -7.42 6.80 -6.89
N LYS A 133 -8.60 6.27 -6.58
CA LYS A 133 -9.70 7.07 -6.04
C LYS A 133 -9.31 7.73 -4.71
N TRP A 134 -8.63 7.00 -3.83
CA TRP A 134 -8.23 7.55 -2.54
C TRP A 134 -7.24 8.71 -2.68
N ILE A 135 -6.30 8.61 -3.63
CA ILE A 135 -5.38 9.69 -4.01
C ILE A 135 -6.14 10.88 -4.59
N GLN A 136 -7.01 10.66 -5.58
CA GLN A 136 -7.78 11.71 -6.25
C GLN A 136 -8.72 12.47 -5.30
N GLN A 137 -9.26 11.79 -4.29
CA GLN A 137 -10.12 12.37 -3.27
C GLN A 137 -9.34 13.00 -2.11
N ASN A 138 -7.99 12.95 -2.13
CA ASN A 138 -7.11 13.42 -1.05
C ASN A 138 -7.47 12.79 0.31
N TRP A 139 -7.81 11.50 0.33
CA TRP A 139 -8.08 10.77 1.57
C TRP A 139 -6.80 10.30 2.26
N LEU A 140 -5.67 10.32 1.57
CA LEU A 140 -4.37 9.89 2.06
C LEU A 140 -3.39 11.06 2.09
N ASP A 141 -2.62 11.18 3.18
CA ASP A 141 -1.49 12.08 3.26
C ASP A 141 -0.27 11.50 2.55
N TYR A 142 -0.11 10.17 2.61
CA TYR A 142 0.97 9.45 1.91
C TYR A 142 0.55 8.04 1.48
N ILE A 143 1.28 7.51 0.50
CA ILE A 143 1.10 6.15 0.00
C ILE A 143 2.45 5.48 -0.23
N VAL A 144 2.54 4.17 0.11
CA VAL A 144 3.76 3.37 0.06
C VAL A 144 3.51 2.09 -0.72
N PRO A 145 3.33 2.13 -2.06
CA PRO A 145 3.07 0.92 -2.82
C PRO A 145 4.21 -0.09 -2.66
N GLN A 146 3.85 -1.36 -2.43
CA GLN A 146 4.77 -2.48 -2.25
C GLN A 146 5.29 -2.94 -3.61
N ILE A 147 6.37 -2.32 -4.12
CA ILE A 147 6.98 -2.67 -5.41
C ILE A 147 8.09 -3.71 -5.16
N TYR A 148 7.67 -4.95 -4.88
CA TYR A 148 8.55 -6.04 -4.42
C TYR A 148 9.06 -6.92 -5.57
N TRP A 149 9.35 -6.31 -6.73
CA TRP A 149 9.88 -6.96 -7.93
C TRP A 149 11.18 -6.30 -8.39
N THR A 150 11.94 -7.03 -9.21
CA THR A 150 13.17 -6.52 -9.85
C THR A 150 12.85 -5.79 -11.15
N PHE A 151 13.84 -5.09 -11.71
CA PHE A 151 13.72 -4.49 -13.04
C PHE A 151 13.40 -5.54 -14.12
N GLU A 152 13.91 -6.76 -13.96
CA GLU A 152 13.80 -7.87 -14.93
C GLU A 152 12.55 -8.75 -14.71
N THR A 153 11.65 -8.38 -13.83
CA THR A 153 10.42 -9.15 -13.61
C THR A 153 9.40 -8.87 -14.70
N ASP A 154 9.26 -9.75 -15.69
CA ASP A 154 8.39 -9.55 -16.88
C ASP A 154 6.94 -9.22 -16.55
N ALA A 155 6.38 -9.84 -15.50
CA ALA A 155 5.00 -9.62 -15.11
C ALA A 155 4.78 -8.29 -14.39
N ALA A 156 5.83 -7.75 -13.76
CA ALA A 156 5.77 -6.55 -12.95
C ALA A 156 7.14 -5.85 -12.91
N PRO A 157 7.62 -5.26 -14.03
CA PRO A 157 8.91 -4.58 -14.04
C PRO A 157 8.92 -3.41 -13.07
N TYR A 158 9.94 -3.34 -12.23
CA TYR A 158 10.07 -2.29 -11.20
C TYR A 158 9.86 -0.88 -11.77
N ALA A 159 10.58 -0.56 -12.86
CA ALA A 159 10.51 0.75 -13.50
C ALA A 159 9.08 1.11 -13.96
N ALA A 160 8.38 0.17 -14.59
CA ALA A 160 7.01 0.41 -15.07
C ALA A 160 6.03 0.73 -13.92
N LEU A 161 6.23 0.13 -12.75
CA LEU A 161 5.43 0.41 -11.57
C LEU A 161 5.78 1.76 -10.94
N VAL A 162 7.06 2.08 -10.81
CA VAL A 162 7.51 3.38 -10.28
C VAL A 162 6.99 4.52 -11.15
N ASP A 163 7.13 4.43 -12.47
CA ASP A 163 6.64 5.43 -13.43
C ASP A 163 5.12 5.60 -13.30
N TRP A 164 4.40 4.50 -13.17
CA TRP A 164 2.95 4.51 -13.03
C TRP A 164 2.51 5.19 -11.72
N TRP A 165 3.13 4.85 -10.58
CA TRP A 165 2.80 5.44 -9.29
C TRP A 165 3.17 6.93 -9.24
N ALA A 166 4.35 7.33 -9.76
CA ALA A 166 4.74 8.72 -9.85
C ALA A 166 3.73 9.53 -10.68
N SER A 167 3.31 9.00 -11.84
CA SER A 167 2.28 9.65 -12.66
C SER A 167 0.91 9.72 -11.97
N THR A 168 0.57 8.70 -11.15
CA THR A 168 -0.72 8.62 -10.46
C THR A 168 -0.86 9.65 -9.34
N VAL A 169 0.21 9.95 -8.60
CA VAL A 169 0.18 10.94 -7.51
C VAL A 169 0.40 12.37 -8.00
N ARG A 170 0.85 12.56 -9.24
CA ARG A 170 1.14 13.89 -9.80
C ARG A 170 -0.08 14.81 -9.72
N GLY A 171 0.12 16.00 -9.14
CA GLY A 171 -0.95 16.99 -8.95
C GLY A 171 -1.87 16.72 -7.75
N SER A 172 -1.66 15.61 -7.00
CA SER A 172 -2.37 15.35 -5.74
C SER A 172 -1.60 15.88 -4.54
N LYS A 173 -2.22 15.86 -3.35
CA LYS A 173 -1.56 16.19 -2.07
C LYS A 173 -0.88 14.96 -1.44
N THR A 174 -1.14 13.77 -1.97
CA THR A 174 -0.62 12.51 -1.43
C THR A 174 0.87 12.37 -1.72
N GLN A 175 1.69 12.24 -0.70
CA GLN A 175 3.13 11.99 -0.82
C GLN A 175 3.39 10.54 -1.22
N LEU A 176 4.29 10.32 -2.18
CA LEU A 176 4.68 8.98 -2.63
C LEU A 176 5.99 8.55 -1.97
N TYR A 177 5.96 7.40 -1.32
CA TYR A 177 7.13 6.64 -0.89
C TYR A 177 7.11 5.29 -1.60
N ILE A 178 8.26 4.71 -1.91
CA ILE A 178 8.31 3.39 -2.55
C ILE A 178 8.66 2.32 -1.52
N GLY A 179 7.84 1.27 -1.47
CA GLY A 179 8.08 0.08 -0.65
C GLY A 179 9.04 -0.89 -1.34
N HIS A 180 10.12 -1.28 -0.66
CA HIS A 180 11.16 -2.18 -1.15
C HIS A 180 11.22 -3.48 -0.37
N ALA A 181 11.45 -4.59 -1.08
CA ALA A 181 11.58 -5.93 -0.51
C ALA A 181 13.01 -6.21 -0.02
N ALA A 182 13.41 -5.62 1.10
CA ALA A 182 14.73 -5.84 1.69
C ALA A 182 15.00 -7.32 2.06
N TYR A 183 13.96 -8.14 2.18
CA TYR A 183 14.03 -9.56 2.49
C TYR A 183 14.32 -10.45 1.27
N GLN A 184 14.18 -9.94 0.04
CA GLN A 184 14.27 -10.74 -1.19
C GLN A 184 15.70 -11.03 -1.68
N PRO A 185 16.72 -10.13 -1.53
CA PRO A 185 18.04 -10.40 -2.08
C PRO A 185 18.57 -11.76 -1.67
N GLY A 186 19.03 -12.54 -2.66
CA GLY A 186 19.54 -13.89 -2.50
C GLY A 186 18.50 -14.99 -2.32
N LYS A 187 17.18 -14.72 -2.42
CA LYS A 187 16.12 -15.76 -2.28
C LYS A 187 15.67 -16.37 -3.61
N SER A 188 16.08 -15.81 -4.72
CA SER A 188 15.83 -16.37 -6.05
C SER A 188 16.88 -15.86 -7.04
N GLU A 189 16.98 -16.48 -8.21
CA GLU A 189 17.92 -16.10 -9.25
C GLU A 189 17.77 -14.62 -9.64
N ARG A 190 16.56 -14.13 -9.81
CA ARG A 190 16.27 -12.71 -10.14
C ARG A 190 16.73 -11.73 -9.06
N TRP A 191 16.85 -12.19 -7.82
CA TRP A 191 17.29 -11.41 -6.67
C TRP A 191 18.76 -11.67 -6.26
N ASN A 192 19.55 -12.35 -7.13
CA ASN A 192 20.97 -12.62 -6.86
C ASN A 192 21.89 -11.44 -7.16
N ASN A 193 21.37 -10.37 -7.77
CA ASN A 193 22.13 -9.16 -7.98
C ASN A 193 22.17 -8.30 -6.69
N PRO A 194 23.32 -8.15 -6.01
CA PRO A 194 23.42 -7.33 -4.80
C PRO A 194 23.28 -5.83 -5.06
N HIS A 195 23.26 -5.40 -6.31
CA HIS A 195 23.04 -4.00 -6.71
C HIS A 195 21.56 -3.67 -6.97
N GLU A 196 20.68 -4.67 -7.00
CA GLU A 196 19.29 -4.48 -7.40
C GLU A 196 18.60 -3.38 -6.58
N LEU A 197 18.61 -3.45 -5.27
CA LEU A 197 17.97 -2.45 -4.41
C LEU A 197 18.63 -1.06 -4.54
N ALA A 198 19.97 -0.98 -4.63
CA ALA A 198 20.66 0.29 -4.85
C ALA A 198 20.30 0.91 -6.21
N ASN A 199 20.16 0.09 -7.25
CA ASN A 199 19.69 0.53 -8.56
C ASN A 199 18.22 1.02 -8.52
N GLN A 200 17.36 0.37 -7.75
CA GLN A 200 15.99 0.81 -7.51
C GLN A 200 15.97 2.19 -6.85
N LEU A 201 16.75 2.41 -5.80
CA LEU A 201 16.87 3.73 -5.17
C LEU A 201 17.37 4.79 -6.15
N ARG A 202 18.38 4.47 -6.96
CA ARG A 202 18.89 5.38 -8.01
C ARG A 202 17.83 5.68 -9.05
N TYR A 203 17.01 4.71 -9.45
CA TYR A 203 15.91 4.94 -10.38
C TYR A 203 14.88 5.89 -9.82
N ASN A 204 14.54 5.74 -8.54
CA ASN A 204 13.55 6.58 -7.86
C ASN A 204 13.94 8.08 -7.88
N THR A 205 15.22 8.42 -7.86
CA THR A 205 15.67 9.84 -7.93
C THR A 205 15.30 10.56 -9.21
N ARG A 206 14.89 9.83 -10.26
CA ARG A 206 14.41 10.43 -11.52
C ARG A 206 12.99 11.01 -11.41
N HIS A 207 12.29 10.69 -10.33
CA HIS A 207 10.89 11.09 -10.11
C HIS A 207 10.78 12.06 -8.93
N PRO A 208 10.56 13.36 -9.18
CA PRO A 208 10.43 14.36 -8.11
C PRO A 208 9.20 14.14 -7.22
N GLU A 209 8.25 13.33 -7.66
CA GLU A 209 7.08 12.94 -6.88
C GLU A 209 7.42 11.99 -5.72
N ILE A 210 8.55 11.25 -5.80
CA ILE A 210 8.97 10.30 -4.77
C ILE A 210 9.67 11.03 -3.65
N ARG A 211 9.13 10.93 -2.43
CA ARG A 211 9.63 11.61 -1.23
C ARG A 211 10.57 10.75 -0.41
N GLY A 212 10.60 9.44 -0.64
CA GLY A 212 11.48 8.55 0.08
C GLY A 212 11.15 7.08 -0.16
N THR A 213 11.70 6.23 0.71
CA THR A 213 11.64 4.77 0.59
C THR A 213 11.22 4.14 1.91
N CYS A 214 10.56 2.98 1.84
CA CYS A 214 10.21 2.16 2.97
C CYS A 214 10.70 0.73 2.71
N PHE A 215 11.45 0.14 3.64
CA PHE A 215 11.98 -1.20 3.49
C PHE A 215 11.22 -2.21 4.34
N PHE A 216 10.78 -3.29 3.74
CA PHE A 216 10.25 -4.42 4.47
C PHE A 216 11.34 -5.51 4.55
N SER A 217 11.97 -5.70 5.73
CA SER A 217 11.69 -5.10 7.02
C SER A 217 12.99 -4.69 7.74
N TYR A 218 12.88 -4.09 8.93
CA TYR A 218 14.01 -3.75 9.81
C TYR A 218 14.97 -4.95 10.02
N ARG A 219 14.43 -6.14 10.32
CA ARG A 219 15.21 -7.37 10.47
C ARG A 219 16.07 -7.64 9.24
N SER A 220 15.51 -7.49 8.04
CA SER A 220 16.21 -7.77 6.79
C SER A 220 17.38 -6.84 6.53
N ILE A 221 17.38 -5.66 7.15
CA ILE A 221 18.47 -4.67 7.04
C ILE A 221 19.57 -4.98 8.04
N PHE A 222 19.23 -5.22 9.30
CA PHE A 222 20.20 -5.31 10.41
C PHE A 222 20.58 -6.74 10.80
N ALA A 223 19.82 -7.74 10.37
CA ALA A 223 20.09 -9.17 10.54
C ALA A 223 19.83 -9.95 9.24
N PRO A 224 20.62 -9.69 8.18
CA PRO A 224 20.41 -10.31 6.86
C PRO A 224 20.59 -11.82 6.90
N ASP A 225 19.69 -12.55 6.23
CA ASP A 225 19.63 -14.02 6.23
C ASP A 225 20.72 -14.69 5.37
N ASN A 226 21.30 -13.97 4.40
CA ASN A 226 22.27 -14.51 3.45
C ASN A 226 23.29 -13.47 2.99
N LYS A 227 24.35 -13.95 2.29
CA LYS A 227 25.46 -13.11 1.81
C LYS A 227 25.01 -12.01 0.83
N ILE A 228 24.14 -12.34 -0.12
CA ILE A 228 23.67 -11.38 -1.14
C ILE A 228 22.84 -10.27 -0.48
N GLN A 229 21.99 -10.62 0.48
CA GLN A 229 21.21 -9.64 1.23
C GLN A 229 22.13 -8.71 2.04
N ARG A 230 23.15 -9.26 2.70
CA ARG A 230 24.14 -8.45 3.42
C ARG A 230 24.83 -7.46 2.49
N GLN A 231 25.34 -7.94 1.34
CA GLN A 231 26.00 -7.08 0.36
C GLN A 231 25.07 -5.98 -0.17
N ALA A 232 23.79 -6.29 -0.41
CA ALA A 232 22.80 -5.32 -0.85
C ALA A 232 22.56 -4.23 0.21
N MET A 233 22.48 -4.60 1.49
CA MET A 233 22.28 -3.65 2.59
C MET A 233 23.54 -2.78 2.81
N GLU A 234 24.74 -3.37 2.78
CA GLU A 234 25.99 -2.63 2.86
C GLU A 234 26.10 -1.55 1.78
N LYS A 235 25.69 -1.86 0.55
CA LYS A 235 25.66 -0.87 -0.53
C LYS A 235 24.70 0.28 -0.24
N ILE A 236 23.49 -0.02 0.23
CA ILE A 236 22.52 1.02 0.57
C ILE A 236 23.06 1.92 1.69
N ILE A 237 23.65 1.34 2.73
CA ILE A 237 24.25 2.10 3.85
C ILE A 237 25.37 3.00 3.31
N LEU A 238 26.28 2.46 2.51
CA LEU A 238 27.44 3.19 2.01
C LEU A 238 27.06 4.27 0.97
N GLU A 239 26.06 4.04 0.13
CA GLU A 239 25.71 4.96 -0.94
C GLU A 239 24.67 6.01 -0.52
N TYR A 240 23.70 5.64 0.32
CA TYR A 240 22.50 6.47 0.59
C TYR A 240 22.36 6.91 2.05
N TRP A 241 22.93 6.19 3.03
CA TRP A 241 22.74 6.47 4.46
C TRP A 241 23.99 7.02 5.14
N LYS A 242 24.90 7.63 4.41
CA LYS A 242 26.10 8.28 4.97
C LYS A 242 25.78 9.43 5.92
N TYR A 243 24.64 10.09 5.68
CA TYR A 243 24.19 11.23 6.44
C TYR A 243 22.75 11.01 6.92
N PRO A 244 22.38 11.59 8.08
CA PRO A 244 20.98 11.55 8.53
C PRO A 244 20.03 12.10 7.46
N ALA A 245 18.89 11.45 7.28
CA ALA A 245 17.85 11.95 6.40
C ALA A 245 17.34 13.30 6.93
N LYS A 246 17.10 14.24 6.03
CA LYS A 246 16.36 15.44 6.39
C LYS A 246 14.89 15.03 6.53
N THR A 247 14.31 15.22 7.71
CA THR A 247 12.87 15.05 7.91
C THR A 247 12.12 16.07 7.07
N PRO A 248 11.10 15.66 6.33
CA PRO A 248 10.29 16.57 5.51
C PRO A 248 9.49 17.57 6.35
#